data_96246a49f65224eddf8d30591e3b846a
#
_entry.id   96246a49f65224eddf8d30591e3b846a
#
_cell.length_a   1.000
_cell.length_b   1.000
_cell.length_c   1.000
_cell.angle_alpha   90.00
_cell.angle_beta   90.00
_cell.angle_gamma   90.00
#
_symmetry.space_group_name_H-M   'P 1'
#
loop_
_entity.id
_entity.type
_entity.pdbx_description
1 polymer ?
#
loop_
_entity_poly.entity_id
_entity_poly.type
_entity_poly.pdbx_seq_one_letter_code
_entity_poly.pdbx_strand_id
1 'polypeptide(L)'
;MTRMVYVLNGPNLNLLGKRQPQIYGHETLADVEQACRETAAGLGLDIRFHQSNREYEIIDWIHEARETAAGIVINPAAFTHTSVAILDALKTFEGPIIEVHISNVHQRESFRHHSYVTLAASGVIAGFGTQGYTLALQRVARLIGESK
;
A
#
# COMPACT_ATOMS: atom_id res chain seq x y z
N MET A 1 -16.92 -11.44 12.35
CA MET A 1 -16.95 -10.15 11.66
C MET A 1 -15.61 -9.88 11.00
N THR A 2 -15.62 -9.55 9.72
CA THR A 2 -14.41 -9.18 9.03
C THR A 2 -14.00 -7.73 9.35
N ARG A 3 -12.71 -7.44 9.19
CA ARG A 3 -12.16 -6.11 9.40
C ARG A 3 -11.74 -5.55 8.04
N MET A 4 -12.06 -4.29 7.79
CA MET A 4 -11.77 -3.64 6.50
C MET A 4 -10.34 -3.12 6.46
N VAL A 5 -9.64 -3.42 5.37
CA VAL A 5 -8.32 -2.86 5.07
C VAL A 5 -8.36 -2.20 3.71
N TYR A 6 -7.87 -0.98 3.61
CA TYR A 6 -7.72 -0.28 2.34
C TYR A 6 -6.36 -0.60 1.75
N VAL A 7 -6.34 -1.02 0.48
CA VAL A 7 -5.12 -1.20 -0.29
C VAL A 7 -5.09 -0.10 -1.34
N LEU A 8 -4.17 0.84 -1.16
CA LEU A 8 -4.10 2.07 -1.95
C LEU A 8 -2.85 2.07 -2.83
N ASN A 9 -3.02 2.39 -4.09
CA ASN A 9 -1.97 2.33 -5.10
C ASN A 9 -1.84 3.66 -5.81
N GLY A 10 -0.61 4.15 -5.91
CA GLY A 10 -0.28 5.45 -6.47
C GLY A 10 -0.10 5.45 -7.99
N PRO A 11 0.55 6.51 -8.50
CA PRO A 11 0.62 6.77 -9.95
C PRO A 11 1.38 5.69 -10.69
N ASN A 12 0.92 5.45 -11.91
CA ASN A 12 1.49 4.52 -12.88
C ASN A 12 1.31 3.03 -12.53
N LEU A 13 0.78 2.68 -11.37
CA LEU A 13 0.54 1.27 -11.01
C LEU A 13 -0.58 0.66 -11.85
N ASN A 14 -1.44 1.48 -12.47
CA ASN A 14 -2.38 1.00 -13.47
C ASN A 14 -1.70 0.39 -14.70
N LEU A 15 -0.42 0.69 -14.92
CA LEU A 15 0.36 0.15 -16.04
C LEU A 15 1.24 -1.05 -15.61
N LEU A 16 1.04 -1.57 -14.41
CA LEU A 16 1.80 -2.70 -13.92
C LEU A 16 1.64 -3.90 -14.90
N GLY A 17 2.76 -4.56 -15.20
CA GLY A 17 2.82 -5.63 -16.18
C GLY A 17 3.06 -5.17 -17.61
N LYS A 18 2.85 -3.87 -17.90
CA LYS A 18 3.02 -3.27 -19.22
C LYS A 18 4.23 -2.35 -19.31
N ARG A 19 4.71 -1.85 -18.16
CA ARG A 19 5.77 -0.86 -18.06
C ARG A 19 6.96 -1.49 -17.34
N GLN A 20 8.13 -1.43 -17.96
CA GLN A 20 9.40 -1.86 -17.36
C GLN A 20 9.30 -3.22 -16.63
N PRO A 21 8.93 -4.31 -17.35
CA PRO A 21 8.76 -5.62 -16.69
C PRO A 21 10.02 -6.11 -15.98
N GLN A 22 11.19 -5.68 -16.43
CA GLN A 22 12.47 -6.04 -15.81
C GLN A 22 12.62 -5.48 -14.39
N ILE A 23 11.84 -4.44 -14.04
CA ILE A 23 11.86 -3.83 -12.70
C ILE A 23 10.65 -4.30 -11.88
N TYR A 24 9.46 -4.28 -12.48
CA TYR A 24 8.18 -4.48 -11.78
C TYR A 24 7.55 -5.85 -12.02
N GLY A 25 8.11 -6.67 -12.96
CA GLY A 25 7.55 -7.97 -13.31
C GLY A 25 6.44 -7.87 -14.35
N HIS A 26 5.82 -9.01 -14.64
CA HIS A 26 4.78 -9.15 -15.67
C HIS A 26 3.36 -9.17 -15.10
N GLU A 27 3.20 -9.30 -13.79
CA GLU A 27 1.89 -9.30 -13.17
C GLU A 27 1.21 -7.95 -13.33
N THR A 28 -0.11 -7.98 -13.55
CA THR A 28 -0.92 -6.75 -13.66
C THR A 28 -1.43 -6.34 -12.29
N LEU A 29 -1.95 -5.12 -12.20
CA LEU A 29 -2.57 -4.67 -10.96
C LEU A 29 -3.82 -5.52 -10.63
N ALA A 30 -4.55 -6.00 -11.64
CA ALA A 30 -5.66 -6.91 -11.43
C ALA A 30 -5.21 -8.23 -10.78
N ASP A 31 -4.05 -8.74 -11.17
CA ASP A 31 -3.47 -9.94 -10.54
C ASP A 31 -3.12 -9.68 -9.08
N VAL A 32 -2.58 -8.50 -8.78
CA VAL A 32 -2.28 -8.09 -7.41
C VAL A 32 -3.56 -8.01 -6.59
N GLU A 33 -4.60 -7.40 -7.14
CA GLU A 33 -5.90 -7.29 -6.45
C GLU A 33 -6.46 -8.68 -6.12
N GLN A 34 -6.42 -9.60 -7.08
CA GLN A 34 -6.90 -10.97 -6.87
C GLN A 34 -6.14 -11.66 -5.74
N ALA A 35 -4.81 -11.56 -5.75
CA ALA A 35 -3.98 -12.15 -4.69
C ALA A 35 -4.29 -11.52 -3.32
N CYS A 36 -4.53 -10.21 -3.28
CA CYS A 36 -4.90 -9.53 -2.04
C CYS A 36 -6.25 -10.03 -1.51
N ARG A 37 -7.24 -10.20 -2.40
CA ARG A 37 -8.57 -10.68 -1.98
C ARG A 37 -8.50 -12.11 -1.45
N GLU A 38 -7.74 -12.97 -2.10
CA GLU A 38 -7.56 -14.36 -1.65
C GLU A 38 -6.87 -14.41 -0.29
N THR A 39 -5.80 -13.64 -0.12
CA THR A 39 -5.07 -13.57 1.15
C THR A 39 -5.95 -13.00 2.26
N ALA A 40 -6.68 -11.93 1.98
CA ALA A 40 -7.56 -11.29 2.96
C ALA A 40 -8.65 -12.25 3.45
N ALA A 41 -9.23 -13.03 2.54
CA ALA A 41 -10.27 -14.01 2.91
C ALA A 41 -9.75 -14.99 3.95
N GLY A 42 -8.50 -15.48 3.79
CA GLY A 42 -7.89 -16.39 4.74
C GLY A 42 -7.52 -15.75 6.08
N LEU A 43 -7.46 -14.42 6.14
CA LEU A 43 -7.07 -13.68 7.33
C LEU A 43 -8.26 -13.03 8.05
N GLY A 44 -9.48 -13.25 7.58
CA GLY A 44 -10.66 -12.62 8.16
C GLY A 44 -10.75 -11.13 7.86
N LEU A 45 -10.18 -10.69 6.73
CA LEU A 45 -10.18 -9.30 6.30
C LEU A 45 -11.05 -9.13 5.06
N ASP A 46 -11.72 -7.98 4.98
CA ASP A 46 -12.26 -7.46 3.73
C ASP A 46 -11.32 -6.39 3.22
N ILE A 47 -11.27 -6.20 1.91
CA ILE A 47 -10.43 -5.14 1.36
C ILE A 47 -11.21 -4.23 0.42
N ARG A 48 -10.80 -2.95 0.39
CA ARG A 48 -11.10 -2.01 -0.67
C ARG A 48 -9.81 -1.73 -1.39
N PHE A 49 -9.79 -2.03 -2.69
CA PHE A 49 -8.60 -1.93 -3.51
C PHE A 49 -8.75 -0.78 -4.49
N HIS A 50 -7.88 0.21 -4.40
CA HIS A 50 -7.95 1.43 -5.20
C HIS A 50 -6.61 1.77 -5.83
N GLN A 51 -6.66 2.43 -6.96
CA GLN A 51 -5.49 2.99 -7.63
C GLN A 51 -5.86 4.35 -8.24
N SER A 52 -4.95 5.32 -8.11
CA SER A 52 -5.13 6.60 -8.78
C SER A 52 -3.78 7.26 -9.08
N ASN A 53 -3.75 8.01 -10.18
CA ASN A 53 -2.65 8.92 -10.50
C ASN A 53 -2.87 10.30 -9.84
N ARG A 54 -4.01 10.51 -9.20
CA ARG A 54 -4.37 11.80 -8.59
C ARG A 54 -4.10 11.75 -7.10
N GLU A 55 -3.19 12.59 -6.66
CA GLU A 55 -2.80 12.63 -5.25
C GLU A 55 -4.00 12.87 -4.33
N TYR A 56 -4.90 13.77 -4.72
CA TYR A 56 -6.05 14.11 -3.88
C TYR A 56 -7.02 12.93 -3.70
N GLU A 57 -7.14 12.04 -4.68
CA GLU A 57 -7.98 10.86 -4.52
C GLU A 57 -7.44 9.91 -3.46
N ILE A 58 -6.12 9.74 -3.42
CA ILE A 58 -5.49 8.91 -2.39
C ILE A 58 -5.74 9.52 -1.02
N ILE A 59 -5.63 10.84 -0.90
CA ILE A 59 -5.93 11.55 0.35
C ILE A 59 -7.38 11.32 0.75
N ASP A 60 -8.31 11.45 -0.19
CA ASP A 60 -9.74 11.25 0.11
C ASP A 60 -10.03 9.82 0.58
N TRP A 61 -9.39 8.82 -0.03
CA TRP A 61 -9.53 7.43 0.44
C TRP A 61 -8.96 7.22 1.83
N ILE A 62 -7.84 7.88 2.15
CA ILE A 62 -7.28 7.81 3.51
C ILE A 62 -8.27 8.42 4.51
N HIS A 63 -8.90 9.55 4.17
CA HIS A 63 -9.93 10.15 5.01
C HIS A 63 -11.13 9.22 5.18
N GLU A 64 -11.55 8.54 4.12
CA GLU A 64 -12.63 7.54 4.19
C GLU A 64 -12.22 6.38 5.10
N ALA A 65 -10.98 5.91 4.97
CA ALA A 65 -10.47 4.80 5.77
C ALA A 65 -10.47 5.12 7.26
N ARG A 66 -10.27 6.39 7.65
CA ARG A 66 -10.34 6.79 9.05
C ARG A 66 -11.65 6.38 9.72
N GLU A 67 -12.74 6.40 8.96
CA GLU A 67 -14.08 6.14 9.49
C GLU A 67 -14.47 4.66 9.40
N THR A 68 -13.89 3.90 8.47
CA THR A 68 -14.40 2.57 8.12
C THR A 68 -13.38 1.45 8.18
N ALA A 69 -12.08 1.77 8.23
CA ALA A 69 -11.04 0.74 8.10
C ALA A 69 -10.27 0.51 9.38
N ALA A 70 -9.77 -0.72 9.52
CA ALA A 70 -8.90 -1.11 10.63
C ALA A 70 -7.42 -0.99 10.26
N GLY A 71 -7.07 -0.92 8.98
CA GLY A 71 -5.70 -0.81 8.53
C GLY A 71 -5.60 -0.32 7.10
N ILE A 72 -4.38 0.09 6.71
CA ILE A 72 -4.05 0.54 5.37
C ILE A 72 -2.78 -0.16 4.89
N VAL A 73 -2.83 -0.68 3.67
CA VAL A 73 -1.64 -1.07 2.90
C VAL A 73 -1.52 -0.04 1.77
N ILE A 74 -0.39 0.62 1.67
CA ILE A 74 -0.20 1.67 0.67
C ILE A 74 1.08 1.46 -0.12
N ASN A 75 0.94 1.41 -1.45
CA ASN A 75 2.05 1.56 -2.37
C ASN A 75 1.91 2.92 -3.03
N PRO A 76 2.56 3.96 -2.48
CA PRO A 76 2.38 5.32 -2.99
C PRO A 76 3.11 5.57 -4.29
N ALA A 77 3.92 4.61 -4.74
CA ALA A 77 4.76 4.75 -5.94
C ALA A 77 5.60 6.04 -5.82
N ALA A 78 5.68 6.85 -6.88
CA ALA A 78 6.52 8.05 -6.85
C ALA A 78 6.06 9.09 -5.83
N PHE A 79 4.80 9.08 -5.41
CA PHE A 79 4.35 10.03 -4.38
C PHE A 79 5.07 9.84 -3.05
N THR A 80 5.65 8.69 -2.79
CA THR A 80 6.41 8.45 -1.55
C THR A 80 7.59 9.41 -1.42
N HIS A 81 8.15 9.85 -2.56
CA HIS A 81 9.33 10.72 -2.59
C HIS A 81 8.97 12.20 -2.55
N THR A 82 7.71 12.55 -2.74
CA THR A 82 7.29 13.95 -2.99
C THR A 82 6.14 14.43 -2.13
N SER A 83 5.30 13.54 -1.61
CA SER A 83 4.01 13.96 -1.05
C SER A 83 4.03 14.09 0.47
N VAL A 84 4.23 15.31 0.93
CA VAL A 84 3.97 15.67 2.32
C VAL A 84 2.46 15.61 2.60
N ALA A 85 1.62 15.91 1.60
CA ALA A 85 0.17 15.88 1.77
C ALA A 85 -0.35 14.48 2.10
N ILE A 86 0.17 13.45 1.43
CA ILE A 86 -0.20 12.06 1.75
C ILE A 86 0.32 11.68 3.14
N LEU A 87 1.55 12.08 3.48
CA LEU A 87 2.08 11.85 4.83
C LEU A 87 1.14 12.44 5.89
N ASP A 88 0.72 13.68 5.71
CA ASP A 88 -0.15 14.35 6.67
C ASP A 88 -1.51 13.64 6.78
N ALA A 89 -2.07 13.20 5.65
CA ALA A 89 -3.31 12.42 5.65
C ALA A 89 -3.14 11.12 6.43
N LEU A 90 -2.06 10.38 6.18
CA LEU A 90 -1.80 9.11 6.87
C LEU A 90 -1.64 9.29 8.38
N LYS A 91 -1.09 10.42 8.82
CA LYS A 91 -0.98 10.73 10.25
C LYS A 91 -2.32 10.93 10.94
N THR A 92 -3.39 11.14 10.19
CA THR A 92 -4.75 11.22 10.76
C THR A 92 -5.37 9.85 10.98
N PHE A 93 -4.77 8.79 10.45
CA PHE A 93 -5.26 7.43 10.58
C PHE A 93 -4.65 6.76 11.82
N GLU A 94 -5.49 6.16 12.66
CA GLU A 94 -5.04 5.61 13.95
C GLU A 94 -4.62 4.14 13.89
N GLY A 95 -5.00 3.40 12.85
CA GLY A 95 -4.66 1.99 12.71
C GLY A 95 -3.29 1.75 12.12
N PRO A 96 -2.91 0.48 11.93
CA PRO A 96 -1.64 0.15 11.29
C PRO A 96 -1.62 0.54 9.82
N ILE A 97 -0.45 1.00 9.38
CA ILE A 97 -0.18 1.37 7.99
C ILE A 97 1.09 0.64 7.57
N ILE A 98 1.01 -0.15 6.51
CA ILE A 98 2.19 -0.79 5.93
C ILE A 98 2.44 -0.21 4.55
N GLU A 99 3.64 0.34 4.37
CA GLU A 99 4.11 0.86 3.08
C GLU A 99 4.71 -0.27 2.26
N VAL A 100 4.35 -0.36 0.98
CA VAL A 100 4.84 -1.40 0.08
C VAL A 100 5.45 -0.76 -1.16
N HIS A 101 6.60 -1.26 -1.57
CA HIS A 101 7.22 -0.97 -2.87
C HIS A 101 7.59 -2.29 -3.52
N ILE A 102 7.25 -2.43 -4.82
CA ILE A 102 7.53 -3.65 -5.58
C ILE A 102 9.02 -3.82 -5.81
N SER A 103 9.68 -2.75 -6.27
CA SER A 103 11.12 -2.75 -6.50
C SER A 103 11.89 -2.47 -5.21
N ASN A 104 13.17 -2.84 -5.21
CA ASN A 104 14.07 -2.39 -4.16
C ASN A 104 14.52 -0.97 -4.49
N VAL A 105 13.85 0.02 -3.89
CA VAL A 105 14.10 1.44 -4.14
C VAL A 105 15.53 1.85 -3.81
N HIS A 106 16.20 1.12 -2.94
CA HIS A 106 17.58 1.41 -2.54
C HIS A 106 18.60 1.04 -3.60
N GLN A 107 18.21 0.25 -4.61
CA GLN A 107 19.05 -0.10 -5.76
C GLN A 107 18.81 0.83 -6.95
N ARG A 108 17.95 1.82 -6.80
CA ARG A 108 17.58 2.76 -7.86
C ARG A 108 18.21 4.12 -7.59
N GLU A 109 17.79 5.15 -8.34
CA GLU A 109 18.35 6.50 -8.21
C GLU A 109 18.26 7.02 -6.77
N SER A 110 19.22 7.81 -6.34
CA SER A 110 19.32 8.26 -4.95
C SER A 110 18.09 9.02 -4.45
N PHE A 111 17.37 9.74 -5.34
CA PHE A 111 16.16 10.45 -4.93
C PHE A 111 15.04 9.51 -4.51
N ARG A 112 15.13 8.22 -4.86
CA ARG A 112 14.14 7.20 -4.45
C ARG A 112 14.44 6.60 -3.08
N HIS A 113 15.56 6.98 -2.46
CA HIS A 113 15.93 6.44 -1.15
C HIS A 113 15.22 7.14 0.01
N HIS A 114 14.52 8.25 -0.28
CA HIS A 114 13.76 9.00 0.71
C HIS A 114 12.27 8.78 0.54
N SER A 115 11.57 8.53 1.64
CA SER A 115 10.11 8.40 1.64
C SER A 115 9.51 9.22 2.76
N TYR A 116 8.62 10.14 2.42
CA TYR A 116 7.82 10.85 3.40
C TYR A 116 6.82 9.92 4.08
N VAL A 117 6.25 8.99 3.30
CA VAL A 117 5.20 8.07 3.80
C VAL A 117 5.72 7.18 4.93
N THR A 118 6.99 6.81 4.89
CA THR A 118 7.60 5.98 5.92
C THR A 118 7.47 6.59 7.32
N LEU A 119 7.41 7.91 7.43
CA LEU A 119 7.26 8.57 8.72
C LEU A 119 5.91 8.29 9.39
N ALA A 120 4.91 7.88 8.62
CA ALA A 120 3.59 7.49 9.15
C ALA A 120 3.39 5.98 9.17
N ALA A 121 4.26 5.20 8.53
CA ALA A 121 4.07 3.76 8.38
C ALA A 121 4.49 3.01 9.64
N SER A 122 3.74 1.95 9.95
CA SER A 122 4.09 1.00 11.01
C SER A 122 5.23 0.08 10.57
N GLY A 123 5.40 -0.09 9.27
CA GLY A 123 6.48 -0.88 8.69
C GLY A 123 6.55 -0.69 7.19
N VAL A 124 7.65 -1.13 6.58
CA VAL A 124 7.93 -0.96 5.16
C VAL A 124 8.37 -2.29 4.57
N ILE A 125 7.80 -2.65 3.42
CA ILE A 125 8.22 -3.82 2.63
C ILE A 125 8.66 -3.28 1.27
N ALA A 126 9.88 -3.55 0.88
CA ALA A 126 10.40 -3.09 -0.41
C ALA A 126 11.26 -4.17 -1.04
N GLY A 127 11.14 -4.34 -2.36
CA GLY A 127 11.99 -5.26 -3.10
C GLY A 127 11.51 -6.71 -3.14
N PHE A 128 10.29 -6.97 -2.70
CA PHE A 128 9.72 -8.32 -2.64
C PHE A 128 8.76 -8.61 -3.81
N GLY A 129 8.80 -7.77 -4.86
CA GLY A 129 7.86 -7.91 -5.96
C GLY A 129 6.43 -7.71 -5.49
N THR A 130 5.50 -8.32 -6.19
CA THR A 130 4.07 -8.23 -5.83
C THR A 130 3.73 -9.02 -4.58
N GLN A 131 4.57 -9.97 -4.18
CA GLN A 131 4.40 -10.69 -2.91
C GLN A 131 4.36 -9.73 -1.72
N GLY A 132 4.99 -8.56 -1.84
CA GLY A 132 4.99 -7.56 -0.78
C GLY A 132 3.59 -7.18 -0.31
N TYR A 133 2.61 -7.17 -1.22
CA TYR A 133 1.22 -6.86 -0.86
C TYR A 133 0.60 -7.91 0.08
N THR A 134 0.79 -9.18 -0.23
CA THR A 134 0.21 -10.25 0.61
C THR A 134 0.93 -10.34 1.95
N LEU A 135 2.24 -10.11 1.96
CA LEU A 135 3.01 -10.02 3.20
C LEU A 135 2.53 -8.84 4.06
N ALA A 136 2.24 -7.70 3.43
CA ALA A 136 1.72 -6.53 4.13
C ALA A 136 0.36 -6.82 4.78
N LEU A 137 -0.54 -7.53 4.07
CA LEU A 137 -1.84 -7.91 4.62
C LEU A 137 -1.68 -8.83 5.83
N GLN A 138 -0.74 -9.77 5.78
CA GLN A 138 -0.44 -10.64 6.91
C GLN A 138 0.02 -9.82 8.12
N ARG A 139 0.89 -8.84 7.89
CA ARG A 139 1.37 -7.97 8.97
C ARG A 139 0.27 -7.10 9.54
N VAL A 140 -0.57 -6.52 8.70
CA VAL A 140 -1.72 -5.71 9.14
C VAL A 140 -2.66 -6.56 10.00
N ALA A 141 -2.98 -7.78 9.54
CA ALA A 141 -3.86 -8.68 10.30
C ALA A 141 -3.30 -8.97 11.69
N ARG A 142 -1.99 -9.19 11.78
CA ARG A 142 -1.33 -9.44 13.06
C ARG A 142 -1.39 -8.22 13.97
N LEU A 143 -1.11 -7.03 13.44
CA LEU A 143 -1.14 -5.79 14.22
C LEU A 143 -2.53 -5.47 14.72
N ILE A 144 -3.57 -5.69 13.90
CA ILE A 144 -4.96 -5.52 14.32
C ILE A 144 -5.29 -6.48 15.47
N GLY A 145 -4.84 -7.73 15.38
CA GLY A 145 -5.06 -8.73 16.43
C GLY A 145 -4.38 -8.36 17.74
N GLU A 146 -3.19 -7.77 17.68
CA GLU A 146 -2.42 -7.39 18.87
C GLU A 146 -2.98 -6.16 19.59
N SER A 147 -3.72 -5.32 18.88
CA SER A 147 -4.25 -4.05 19.44
C SER A 147 -5.56 -4.23 20.21
N LYS A 148 -6.02 -5.43 20.39
CA LYS A 148 -7.23 -5.73 21.17
C LYS A 148 -6.95 -5.79 22.66
#